data_16d9851e89803b511882cf3e962b6f3d
#
_entry.id   16d9851e89803b511882cf3e962b6f3d
#
_cell.length_a   1.000
_cell.length_b   1.000
_cell.length_c   1.000
_cell.angle_alpha   90.00
_cell.angle_beta   90.00
_cell.angle_gamma   90.00
#
_symmetry.space_group_name_H-M   'P 1'
#
loop_
_entity.id
_entity.type
_entity.pdbx_description
1 polymer ?
#
loop_
_entity_poly.entity_id
_entity_poly.type
_entity_poly.pdbx_seq_one_letter_code
_entity_poly.pdbx_strand_id
1 'polypeptide(L)' 'SIWAGLLDSSETATQALNPERLAYVHVARGALQVNGIALSGGDGALLDGETTLTLHDGHHAEVLVFDLARR' A
#
# COMPACT_ATOMS: atom_id res chain seq x y z
N SER A 1 -10.05 6.90 -6.19
CA SER A 1 -10.64 5.64 -5.73
C SER A 1 -9.90 5.13 -4.50
N ILE A 2 -10.59 4.30 -3.74
CA ILE A 2 -10.06 3.75 -2.49
C ILE A 2 -10.33 2.26 -2.47
N TRP A 3 -9.35 1.47 -2.01
CA TRP A 3 -9.63 0.08 -1.70
C TRP A 3 -8.96 -0.30 -0.38
N ALA A 4 -9.51 -1.33 0.25
CA ALA A 4 -9.02 -1.84 1.51
C ALA A 4 -8.72 -3.32 1.38
N GLY A 5 -7.73 -3.79 2.11
CA GLY A 5 -7.37 -5.19 2.09
C GLY A 5 -6.79 -5.66 3.39
N LEU A 6 -6.85 -6.98 3.57
CA LEU A 6 -6.22 -7.68 4.67
C LEU A 6 -5.12 -8.54 4.11
N LEU A 7 -3.94 -8.48 4.72
CA LEU A 7 -2.78 -9.22 4.24
C LEU A 7 -2.11 -9.95 5.39
N ASP A 8 -1.80 -11.20 5.19
CA ASP A 8 -1.15 -12.00 6.21
C ASP A 8 -0.03 -12.84 5.61
N SER A 9 0.92 -13.13 6.43
CA SER A 9 2.16 -13.94 6.27
C SER A 9 2.68 -14.13 4.84
N SER A 10 2.22 -15.14 4.13
CA SER A 10 2.76 -15.49 2.83
C SER A 10 2.04 -14.84 1.65
N GLU A 11 1.05 -14.01 1.94
CA GLU A 11 0.28 -13.37 0.88
C GLU A 11 1.05 -12.19 0.27
N THR A 12 0.87 -12.03 -1.04
CA THR A 12 1.43 -10.90 -1.77
C THR A 12 0.33 -10.32 -2.65
N ALA A 13 0.17 -9.02 -2.61
CA ALA A 13 -0.77 -8.31 -3.46
C ALA A 13 0.00 -7.34 -4.36
N THR A 14 -0.32 -7.35 -5.64
CA THR A 14 0.33 -6.47 -6.62
C THR A 14 -0.74 -5.73 -7.39
N GLN A 15 -0.56 -4.42 -7.50
CA GLN A 15 -1.50 -3.54 -8.16
C GLN A 15 -0.76 -2.64 -9.13
N ALA A 16 -1.25 -2.56 -10.36
CA ALA A 16 -0.68 -1.60 -11.33
C ALA A 16 -1.11 -0.19 -10.95
N LEU A 17 -0.19 0.74 -11.01
CA LEU A 17 -0.43 2.15 -10.70
C LEU A 17 -0.25 3.00 -11.95
N ASN A 18 -1.01 4.09 -12.01
CA ASN A 18 -0.83 5.11 -13.04
C ASN A 18 0.25 6.08 -12.53
N PRO A 19 1.43 6.17 -13.18
CA PRO A 19 2.51 7.03 -12.69
C PRO A 19 2.17 8.53 -12.77
N GLU A 20 1.09 8.89 -13.44
CA GLU A 20 0.63 10.28 -13.49
C GLU A 20 -0.31 10.63 -12.34
N ARG A 21 -0.61 9.67 -11.47
CA ARG A 21 -1.43 9.87 -10.29
C ARG A 21 -0.61 9.53 -9.05
N LEU A 22 -1.10 9.98 -7.91
CA LEU A 22 -0.47 9.66 -6.62
C LEU A 22 -1.21 8.50 -6.00
N ALA A 23 -0.47 7.64 -5.29
CA ALA A 23 -1.08 6.59 -4.48
C ALA A 23 -0.63 6.77 -3.04
N TYR A 24 -1.56 6.71 -2.11
CA TYR A 24 -1.24 6.79 -0.70
C TYR A 24 -1.69 5.51 -0.02
N VAL A 25 -0.76 4.86 0.67
CA VAL A 25 -1.02 3.62 1.41
C VAL A 25 -1.00 3.93 2.89
N HIS A 26 -2.08 3.61 3.58
CA HIS A 26 -2.17 3.76 5.02
C HIS A 26 -2.34 2.41 5.67
N VAL A 27 -1.48 2.09 6.64
CA VAL A 27 -1.57 0.84 7.41
C VAL A 27 -2.40 1.13 8.65
N ALA A 28 -3.61 0.60 8.70
CA ALA A 28 -4.51 0.82 9.82
C ALA A 28 -4.09 0.00 11.05
N ARG A 29 -3.62 -1.23 10.81
CA ARG A 29 -3.13 -2.11 11.88
C ARG A 29 -2.19 -3.15 11.29
N GLY A 30 -1.43 -3.81 12.16
CA GLY A 30 -0.50 -4.85 11.76
C GLY A 30 0.77 -4.26 11.18
N ALA A 31 1.44 -5.02 10.33
CA ALA A 31 2.68 -4.61 9.69
C ALA A 31 2.80 -5.28 8.33
N LEU A 32 3.46 -4.63 7.38
CA LEU A 32 3.75 -5.22 6.07
C LEU A 32 4.83 -4.41 5.39
N GLN A 33 5.25 -4.88 4.23
CA GLN A 33 6.16 -4.12 3.37
C GLN A 33 5.41 -3.60 2.15
N VAL A 34 5.66 -2.34 1.83
CA VAL A 34 5.09 -1.65 0.68
C VAL A 34 6.25 -1.24 -0.21
N ASN A 35 6.35 -1.86 -1.39
CA ASN A 35 7.47 -1.64 -2.33
C ASN A 35 8.83 -1.73 -1.62
N GLY A 36 8.98 -2.69 -0.71
CA GLY A 36 10.22 -2.91 0.02
C GLY A 36 10.42 -2.05 1.26
N ILE A 37 9.45 -1.19 1.59
CA ILE A 37 9.53 -0.33 2.77
C ILE A 37 8.65 -0.92 3.86
N ALA A 38 9.21 -1.16 5.03
CA ALA A 38 8.47 -1.72 6.17
C ALA A 38 7.59 -0.64 6.82
N LEU A 39 6.30 -0.94 6.96
CA LEU A 39 5.33 -0.05 7.60
C LEU A 39 4.57 -0.83 8.66
N SER A 40 4.13 -0.15 9.70
CA SER A 40 3.31 -0.73 10.77
C SER A 40 2.11 0.15 11.05
N GLY A 41 1.24 -0.30 11.93
CA GLY A 41 -0.02 0.38 12.23
C GLY A 41 0.18 1.86 12.54
N GLY A 42 -0.55 2.71 11.83
CA GLY A 42 -0.43 4.15 11.93
C GLY A 42 0.49 4.77 10.89
N ASP A 43 1.30 3.98 10.18
CA ASP A 43 2.22 4.49 9.18
C ASP A 43 1.52 4.68 7.83
N GLY A 44 2.09 5.55 7.01
CA GLY A 44 1.62 5.75 5.65
C GLY A 44 2.78 5.99 4.71
N ALA A 45 2.53 5.75 3.42
CA ALA A 45 3.52 6.01 2.38
C ALA A 45 2.84 6.64 1.18
N LEU A 46 3.45 7.70 0.66
CA LEU A 46 2.98 8.35 -0.56
C LEU A 46 3.85 7.86 -1.72
N LEU A 47 3.21 7.32 -2.73
CA LEU A 47 3.89 6.81 -3.92
C LEU A 47 3.67 7.78 -5.06
N ASP A 48 4.76 8.29 -5.62
CA ASP A 48 4.73 9.27 -6.70
C ASP A 48 5.60 8.76 -7.84
N GLY A 49 5.00 8.61 -9.01
CA GLY A 49 5.72 8.14 -10.19
C GLY A 49 5.96 6.64 -10.24
N GLU A 50 5.41 5.88 -9.30
CA GLU A 50 5.53 4.43 -9.29
C GLU A 50 4.54 3.79 -10.24
N THR A 51 4.95 2.71 -10.89
CA THR A 51 4.09 1.98 -11.82
C THR A 51 3.47 0.74 -11.21
N THR A 52 3.97 0.32 -10.05
CA THR A 52 3.50 -0.89 -9.38
C THR A 52 3.49 -0.69 -7.87
N LEU A 53 2.43 -1.16 -7.25
CA LEU A 53 2.32 -1.28 -5.80
C LEU A 53 2.42 -2.74 -5.45
N THR A 54 3.38 -3.11 -4.59
CA THR A 54 3.54 -4.47 -4.10
C THR A 54 3.45 -4.46 -2.58
N LEU A 55 2.50 -5.24 -2.05
CA LEU A 55 2.29 -5.42 -0.63
C LEU A 55 2.66 -6.85 -0.27
N HIS A 56 3.56 -7.04 0.69
CA HIS A 56 3.99 -8.39 1.07
C HIS A 56 4.48 -8.42 2.52
N ASP A 57 4.75 -9.64 3.00
CA ASP A 57 5.21 -9.89 4.37
C ASP A 57 4.27 -9.28 5.40
N GLY A 58 2.96 -9.42 5.17
CA GLY A 58 1.96 -8.90 6.08
C GLY A 58 1.84 -9.72 7.36
N HIS A 59 1.62 -9.04 8.49
CA HIS A 59 1.32 -9.66 9.78
C HIS A 59 0.03 -9.04 10.29
N HIS A 60 -1.09 -9.70 9.97
CA HIS A 60 -2.43 -9.20 10.30
C HIS A 60 -2.62 -7.75 9.82
N ALA A 61 -2.07 -7.46 8.64
CA ALA A 61 -2.07 -6.10 8.12
C ALA A 61 -3.42 -5.73 7.54
N GLU A 62 -3.93 -4.58 7.95
CA GLU A 62 -5.11 -3.96 7.38
C GLU A 62 -4.68 -2.67 6.72
N VAL A 63 -4.88 -2.55 5.42
CA VAL A 63 -4.39 -1.43 4.64
C VAL A 63 -5.51 -0.73 3.89
N LEU A 64 -5.34 0.57 3.69
CA LEU A 64 -6.18 1.39 2.83
C LEU A 64 -5.30 1.98 1.75
N VAL A 65 -5.74 1.88 0.51
CA VAL A 65 -4.99 2.45 -0.62
C VAL A 65 -5.87 3.49 -1.29
N PHE A 66 -5.33 4.69 -1.40
CA PHE A 66 -6.01 5.84 -2.00
C PHE A 66 -5.35 6.17 -3.32
N ASP A 67 -6.13 6.23 -4.37
CA ASP A 67 -5.67 6.68 -5.68
C ASP A 67 -6.09 8.14 -5.82
N LEU A 68 -5.10 9.03 -5.86
CA LEU A 68 -5.30 10.48 -5.78
C LEU A 68 -4.91 11.16 -7.08
N ALA A 69 -5.67 12.18 -7.46
CA ALA A 69 -5.32 12.98 -8.62
C ALA A 69 -4.11 13.85 -8.31
N ARG A 70 -3.18 13.92 -9.26
CA ARG A 70 -2.06 14.84 -9.18
C ARG A 70 -2.53 16.23 -9.59
N ARG A 71 -2.04 17.22 -8.90
CA ARG A 71 -2.38 18.61 -9.20
C ARG A 71 -1.32 19.26 -10.06
#